data_94187c611e75719ade350e14b1e4c59d
#
_entry.id   94187c611e75719ade350e14b1e4c59d
#
_cell.length_a   1.000
_cell.length_b   1.000
_cell.length_c   1.000
_cell.angle_alpha   90.00
_cell.angle_beta   90.00
_cell.angle_gamma   90.00
#
_symmetry.space_group_name_H-M   'P 1'
#
loop_
_entity.id
_entity.type
_entity.pdbx_description
1 polymer ?
#
loop_
_entity_poly.entity_id
_entity_poly.type
_entity_poly.pdbx_seq_one_letter_code
_entity_poly.pdbx_strand_id
1 'polypeptide(L)'
;GIPEEEVVRQTIIHYYAQAEQQTVRTMVHNIYQESKGFGSKTILTPEQDTALRLEEFMERRYEFRYNTVLNDLEYRQRNSIHFYFRPVDRRVRNTVAINALKEGIRAWDRDVERYLTSEYVSLYNPVEEYLCSVGRWDGKDRIRALANLVPCNNPHWRELFYRWFLSMVAHWRGLDRQHGNSTSPLLVGAQGYRKSTYCRIILPPELRFGYTDS
;
A
#
# COMPACT_ATOMS: atom_id res chain seq x y z
N GLY A 1 -26.53 -2.06 20.03
CA GLY A 1 -25.98 -2.07 18.67
C GLY A 1 -26.97 -1.38 17.72
N ILE A 2 -26.50 -0.89 16.61
CA ILE A 2 -27.37 -0.27 15.59
C ILE A 2 -28.20 -1.39 14.93
N PRO A 3 -29.51 -1.26 14.71
CA PRO A 3 -30.33 -2.25 14.04
C PRO A 3 -29.87 -2.48 12.59
N GLU A 4 -29.92 -3.72 12.10
CA GLU A 4 -29.54 -4.12 10.74
C GLU A 4 -30.24 -3.26 9.67
N GLU A 5 -31.54 -3.01 9.82
CA GLU A 5 -32.33 -2.20 8.89
C GLU A 5 -31.79 -0.76 8.75
N GLU A 6 -31.31 -0.17 9.84
CA GLU A 6 -30.76 1.17 9.84
C GLU A 6 -29.39 1.22 9.11
N VAL A 7 -28.54 0.20 9.29
CA VAL A 7 -27.25 0.08 8.57
C VAL A 7 -27.50 -0.09 7.08
N VAL A 8 -28.44 -0.97 6.69
CA VAL A 8 -28.84 -1.15 5.29
C VAL A 8 -29.35 0.16 4.69
N ARG A 9 -30.26 0.85 5.40
CA ARG A 9 -30.83 2.11 4.93
C ARG A 9 -29.77 3.19 4.72
N GLN A 10 -28.87 3.38 5.67
CA GLN A 10 -27.79 4.38 5.61
C GLN A 10 -26.80 4.06 4.49
N THR A 11 -26.43 2.79 4.30
CA THR A 11 -25.49 2.36 3.28
C THR A 11 -26.09 2.53 1.87
N ILE A 12 -27.35 2.14 1.68
CA ILE A 12 -28.03 2.27 0.38
C ILE A 12 -28.22 3.73 -0.02
N ILE A 13 -28.65 4.59 0.92
CA ILE A 13 -28.91 6.01 0.63
C ILE A 13 -27.62 6.73 0.16
N HIS A 14 -26.46 6.34 0.68
CA HIS A 14 -25.24 7.11 0.46
C HIS A 14 -24.32 6.59 -0.65
N TYR A 15 -24.39 5.30 -1.03
CA TYR A 15 -23.31 4.70 -1.79
C TYR A 15 -23.70 3.86 -3.01
N TYR A 16 -24.98 3.46 -3.22
CA TYR A 16 -25.29 2.44 -4.23
C TYR A 16 -26.48 2.77 -5.14
N ALA A 17 -26.33 2.45 -6.43
CA ALA A 17 -27.43 2.51 -7.41
C ALA A 17 -28.49 1.43 -7.12
N GLN A 18 -29.74 1.64 -7.63
CA GLN A 18 -30.87 0.73 -7.34
C GLN A 18 -30.61 -0.75 -7.67
N ALA A 19 -29.82 -1.04 -8.72
CA ALA A 19 -29.50 -2.41 -9.11
C ALA A 19 -28.60 -3.18 -8.09
N GLU A 20 -27.87 -2.46 -7.24
CA GLU A 20 -26.92 -3.06 -6.28
C GLU A 20 -27.53 -3.21 -4.87
N GLN A 21 -28.69 -2.64 -4.63
CA GLN A 21 -29.33 -2.60 -3.30
C GLN A 21 -29.60 -4.00 -2.74
N GLN A 22 -29.97 -4.96 -3.57
CA GLN A 22 -30.22 -6.34 -3.14
C GLN A 22 -28.93 -7.02 -2.69
N THR A 23 -27.82 -6.78 -3.38
CA THR A 23 -26.51 -7.29 -3.01
C THR A 23 -26.05 -6.74 -1.66
N VAL A 24 -26.23 -5.43 -1.44
CA VAL A 24 -25.92 -4.78 -0.15
C VAL A 24 -26.77 -5.35 0.98
N ARG A 25 -28.08 -5.54 0.77
CA ARG A 25 -28.96 -6.18 1.77
C ARG A 25 -28.48 -7.58 2.14
N THR A 26 -28.11 -8.37 1.16
CA THR A 26 -27.61 -9.74 1.38
C THR A 26 -26.27 -9.72 2.15
N MET A 27 -25.36 -8.84 1.80
CA MET A 27 -24.07 -8.68 2.51
C MET A 27 -24.26 -8.27 3.96
N VAL A 28 -25.07 -7.23 4.21
CA VAL A 28 -25.36 -6.76 5.58
C VAL A 28 -26.06 -7.87 6.38
N HIS A 29 -27.04 -8.56 5.78
CA HIS A 29 -27.71 -9.67 6.44
C HIS A 29 -26.75 -10.80 6.84
N ASN A 30 -25.84 -11.19 5.95
CA ASN A 30 -24.83 -12.22 6.26
C ASN A 30 -23.92 -11.79 7.41
N ILE A 31 -23.44 -10.54 7.43
CA ILE A 31 -22.62 -9.98 8.52
C ILE A 31 -23.39 -10.02 9.85
N TYR A 32 -24.69 -9.68 9.84
CA TYR A 32 -25.52 -9.73 11.07
C TYR A 32 -25.82 -11.16 11.52
N GLN A 33 -25.97 -12.13 10.61
CA GLN A 33 -26.13 -13.54 10.96
C GLN A 33 -24.82 -14.11 11.54
N GLU A 34 -23.70 -13.79 10.97
CA GLU A 34 -22.39 -14.14 11.51
C GLU A 34 -22.19 -13.52 12.90
N SER A 35 -22.52 -12.24 13.09
CA SER A 35 -22.42 -11.57 14.40
C SER A 35 -23.38 -12.15 15.47
N LYS A 36 -24.56 -12.63 15.08
CA LYS A 36 -25.47 -13.34 16.01
C LYS A 36 -24.94 -14.69 16.46
N GLY A 37 -24.12 -15.36 15.63
CA GLY A 37 -23.41 -16.57 16.01
C GLY A 37 -22.32 -16.32 17.07
N PHE A 38 -21.78 -15.13 17.18
CA PHE A 38 -20.80 -14.74 18.20
C PHE A 38 -21.38 -14.50 19.61
N GLY A 39 -22.71 -14.41 19.75
CA GLY A 39 -23.37 -14.25 21.07
C GLY A 39 -23.56 -15.55 21.88
N SER A 40 -23.34 -16.72 21.32
CA SER A 40 -23.19 -17.97 22.02
C SER A 40 -21.79 -18.03 22.61
N LYS A 41 -21.63 -18.34 23.91
CA LYS A 41 -20.34 -18.68 24.52
C LYS A 41 -19.80 -19.96 23.86
N THR A 42 -19.33 -19.84 22.63
CA THR A 42 -18.58 -20.91 21.97
C THR A 42 -17.29 -21.06 22.76
N ILE A 43 -17.08 -22.20 23.39
CA ILE A 43 -15.82 -22.53 24.03
C ILE A 43 -14.80 -22.62 22.89
N LEU A 44 -13.98 -21.57 22.77
CA LEU A 44 -12.93 -21.53 21.75
C LEU A 44 -11.92 -22.65 22.01
N THR A 45 -11.44 -23.28 20.96
CA THR A 45 -10.30 -24.16 21.11
C THR A 45 -9.04 -23.32 21.50
N PRO A 46 -8.03 -23.91 22.12
CA PRO A 46 -6.79 -23.20 22.46
C PRO A 46 -6.14 -22.52 21.25
N GLU A 47 -6.27 -23.13 20.07
CA GLU A 47 -5.74 -22.61 18.81
C GLU A 47 -6.53 -21.39 18.33
N GLN A 48 -7.86 -21.41 18.45
CA GLN A 48 -8.74 -20.30 18.12
C GLN A 48 -8.49 -19.11 19.06
N ASP A 49 -8.39 -19.37 20.38
CA ASP A 49 -8.06 -18.32 21.36
C ASP A 49 -6.70 -17.69 21.06
N THR A 50 -5.69 -18.51 20.74
CA THR A 50 -4.35 -18.02 20.37
C THR A 50 -4.39 -17.14 19.13
N ALA A 51 -5.14 -17.56 18.09
CA ALA A 51 -5.24 -16.79 16.85
C ALA A 51 -5.89 -15.41 17.07
N LEU A 52 -7.02 -15.37 17.79
CA LEU A 52 -7.72 -14.11 18.09
C LEU A 52 -6.88 -13.17 18.96
N ARG A 53 -6.21 -13.70 19.99
CA ARG A 53 -5.34 -12.89 20.86
C ARG A 53 -4.11 -12.39 20.11
N LEU A 54 -3.57 -13.17 19.18
CA LEU A 54 -2.47 -12.74 18.33
C LEU A 54 -2.90 -11.61 17.40
N GLU A 55 -4.03 -11.73 16.75
CA GLU A 55 -4.62 -10.68 15.90
C GLU A 55 -4.79 -9.37 16.67
N GLU A 56 -5.48 -9.41 17.82
CA GLU A 56 -5.66 -8.25 18.69
C GLU A 56 -4.33 -7.63 19.13
N PHE A 57 -3.34 -8.45 19.48
CA PHE A 57 -2.00 -8.00 19.84
C PHE A 57 -1.29 -7.30 18.67
N MET A 58 -1.36 -7.89 17.48
CA MET A 58 -0.74 -7.35 16.28
C MET A 58 -1.35 -5.98 15.92
N GLU A 59 -2.67 -5.89 15.86
CA GLU A 59 -3.39 -4.66 15.55
C GLU A 59 -3.18 -3.55 16.60
N ARG A 60 -3.14 -3.90 17.86
CA ARG A 60 -2.94 -2.94 18.95
C ARG A 60 -1.54 -2.35 18.99
N ARG A 61 -0.51 -3.15 18.71
CA ARG A 61 0.90 -2.74 18.86
C ARG A 61 1.56 -2.29 17.59
N TYR A 62 1.14 -2.85 16.47
CA TYR A 62 1.80 -2.65 15.19
C TYR A 62 0.79 -2.21 14.14
N GLU A 63 1.32 -1.63 13.10
CA GLU A 63 0.63 -1.40 11.84
C GLU A 63 1.50 -2.00 10.74
N PHE A 64 0.94 -2.97 10.03
CA PHE A 64 1.60 -3.65 8.94
C PHE A 64 0.96 -3.27 7.61
N ARG A 65 1.76 -3.23 6.56
CA ARG A 65 1.30 -3.07 5.20
C ARG A 65 2.22 -3.81 4.23
N TYR A 66 1.67 -4.27 3.14
CA TYR A 66 2.43 -4.89 2.07
C TYR A 66 2.63 -3.89 0.94
N ASN A 67 3.89 -3.45 0.72
CA ASN A 67 4.25 -2.53 -0.34
C ASN A 67 4.30 -3.28 -1.66
N THR A 68 3.32 -3.03 -2.53
CA THR A 68 3.15 -3.74 -3.81
C THR A 68 4.18 -3.34 -4.87
N VAL A 69 4.87 -2.22 -4.69
CA VAL A 69 5.93 -1.75 -5.60
C VAL A 69 7.27 -2.38 -5.24
N LEU A 70 7.62 -2.39 -3.94
CA LEU A 70 8.84 -3.02 -3.44
C LEU A 70 8.71 -4.53 -3.26
N ASN A 71 7.48 -5.04 -3.28
CA ASN A 71 7.16 -6.43 -3.01
C ASN A 71 7.65 -6.88 -1.63
N ASP A 72 7.48 -6.01 -0.63
CA ASP A 72 8.02 -6.17 0.71
C ASP A 72 7.00 -5.80 1.79
N LEU A 73 7.11 -6.44 2.94
CA LEU A 73 6.32 -6.14 4.13
C LEU A 73 6.96 -4.98 4.88
N GLU A 74 6.14 -4.01 5.24
CA GLU A 74 6.54 -2.86 6.06
C GLU A 74 5.72 -2.80 7.34
N TYR A 75 6.32 -2.25 8.40
CA TYR A 75 5.65 -2.06 9.69
C TYR A 75 6.04 -0.76 10.35
N ARG A 76 5.18 -0.30 11.25
CA ARG A 76 5.50 0.68 12.28
C ARG A 76 4.86 0.28 13.61
N GLN A 77 5.45 0.72 14.72
CA GLN A 77 4.84 0.56 16.05
C GLN A 77 3.88 1.72 16.30
N ARG A 78 2.64 1.42 16.70
CA ARG A 78 1.60 2.45 16.91
C ARG A 78 1.95 3.45 18.02
N ASN A 79 2.57 3.00 19.10
CA ASN A 79 2.93 3.85 20.25
C ASN A 79 4.41 4.22 20.26
N SER A 80 4.98 4.49 19.10
CA SER A 80 6.38 4.88 18.94
C SER A 80 6.49 6.32 18.45
N ILE A 81 7.60 6.99 18.83
CA ILE A 81 7.99 8.29 18.26
C ILE A 81 8.41 8.16 16.78
N HIS A 82 8.63 6.95 16.28
CA HIS A 82 8.99 6.68 14.90
C HIS A 82 7.73 6.47 14.07
N PHE A 83 7.32 7.48 13.33
CA PHE A 83 6.09 7.47 12.51
C PHE A 83 6.28 6.83 11.13
N TYR A 84 7.51 6.54 10.70
CA TYR A 84 7.78 5.97 9.38
C TYR A 84 7.72 4.45 9.40
N PHE A 85 7.28 3.89 8.28
CA PHE A 85 7.29 2.45 8.04
C PHE A 85 8.72 1.97 7.76
N ARG A 86 9.04 0.76 8.23
CA ARG A 86 10.32 0.08 8.04
C ARG A 86 10.08 -1.33 7.53
N PRO A 87 11.01 -1.91 6.75
CA PRO A 87 10.90 -3.29 6.30
C PRO A 87 10.78 -4.29 7.47
N VAL A 88 9.99 -5.34 7.25
CA VAL A 88 9.83 -6.45 8.19
C VAL A 88 10.90 -7.50 7.91
N ASP A 89 12.07 -7.35 8.52
CA ASP A 89 13.13 -8.33 8.45
C ASP A 89 12.92 -9.50 9.44
N ARG A 90 13.84 -10.48 9.41
CA ARG A 90 13.80 -11.63 10.32
C ARG A 90 13.89 -11.23 11.80
N ARG A 91 14.63 -10.16 12.11
CA ARG A 91 14.78 -9.68 13.50
C ARG A 91 13.48 -9.10 14.02
N VAL A 92 12.75 -8.36 13.17
CA VAL A 92 11.43 -7.82 13.50
C VAL A 92 10.44 -8.95 13.77
N ARG A 93 10.36 -9.96 12.88
CA ARG A 93 9.48 -11.14 13.05
C ARG A 93 9.73 -11.84 14.38
N ASN A 94 10.98 -12.14 14.70
CA ASN A 94 11.37 -12.73 15.97
C ASN A 94 11.01 -11.84 17.17
N THR A 95 11.21 -10.52 17.06
CA THR A 95 10.85 -9.57 18.12
C THR A 95 9.34 -9.54 18.37
N VAL A 96 8.54 -9.59 17.31
CA VAL A 96 7.07 -9.66 17.40
C VAL A 96 6.64 -10.94 18.13
N ALA A 97 7.18 -12.10 17.73
CA ALA A 97 6.88 -13.39 18.36
C ALA A 97 7.26 -13.38 19.87
N ILE A 98 8.44 -12.88 20.21
CA ILE A 98 8.89 -12.76 21.62
C ILE A 98 7.96 -11.82 22.41
N ASN A 99 7.54 -10.70 21.82
CA ASN A 99 6.63 -9.77 22.49
C ASN A 99 5.23 -10.36 22.70
N ALA A 100 4.72 -11.15 21.74
CA ALA A 100 3.48 -11.90 21.92
C ALA A 100 3.59 -12.91 23.08
N LEU A 101 4.68 -13.66 23.14
CA LEU A 101 4.94 -14.59 24.25
C LEU A 101 5.01 -13.88 25.61
N LYS A 102 5.63 -12.70 25.69
CA LYS A 102 5.70 -11.89 26.93
C LYS A 102 4.32 -11.42 27.41
N GLU A 103 3.37 -11.25 26.50
CA GLU A 103 1.97 -10.95 26.82
C GLU A 103 1.12 -12.21 27.10
N GLY A 104 1.76 -13.38 27.21
CA GLY A 104 1.09 -14.64 27.52
C GLY A 104 0.33 -15.25 26.34
N ILE A 105 0.64 -14.82 25.11
CA ILE A 105 0.09 -15.39 23.88
C ILE A 105 1.02 -16.49 23.41
N ARG A 106 0.56 -17.74 23.37
CA ARG A 106 1.38 -18.91 22.98
C ARG A 106 1.50 -19.03 21.45
N ALA A 107 1.79 -17.91 20.78
CA ALA A 107 2.01 -17.88 19.34
C ALA A 107 3.45 -18.25 18.99
N TRP A 108 3.62 -19.09 17.96
CA TRP A 108 4.92 -19.47 17.40
C TRP A 108 5.29 -18.59 16.20
N ASP A 109 6.53 -18.64 15.78
CA ASP A 109 7.00 -17.89 14.59
C ASP A 109 6.12 -18.13 13.37
N ARG A 110 5.64 -19.35 13.16
CA ARG A 110 4.72 -19.71 12.07
C ARG A 110 3.37 -18.99 12.15
N ASP A 111 2.89 -18.70 13.36
CA ASP A 111 1.58 -18.04 13.54
C ASP A 111 1.72 -16.55 13.25
N VAL A 112 2.83 -15.95 13.65
CA VAL A 112 3.21 -14.58 13.26
C VAL A 112 3.38 -14.48 11.75
N GLU A 113 4.08 -15.44 11.12
CA GLU A 113 4.27 -15.47 9.67
C GLU A 113 2.94 -15.62 8.93
N ARG A 114 2.05 -16.46 9.42
CA ARG A 114 0.70 -16.64 8.85
C ARG A 114 -0.11 -15.35 8.88
N TYR A 115 -0.05 -14.60 9.97
CA TYR A 115 -0.69 -13.27 10.06
C TYR A 115 -0.08 -12.30 9.06
N LEU A 116 1.25 -12.20 9.01
CA LEU A 116 1.97 -11.27 8.15
C LEU A 116 1.78 -11.53 6.65
N THR A 117 1.46 -12.76 6.28
CA THR A 117 1.21 -13.16 4.89
C THR A 117 -0.28 -13.33 4.55
N SER A 118 -1.17 -12.94 5.47
CA SER A 118 -2.63 -12.99 5.28
C SER A 118 -3.18 -11.67 4.74
N GLU A 119 -4.46 -11.69 4.36
CA GLU A 119 -5.22 -10.52 3.93
C GLU A 119 -5.49 -9.51 5.07
N TYR A 120 -5.18 -9.84 6.31
CA TYR A 120 -5.20 -8.88 7.43
C TYR A 120 -4.15 -7.77 7.27
N VAL A 121 -3.10 -8.01 6.51
CA VAL A 121 -2.11 -7.00 6.14
C VAL A 121 -2.59 -6.25 4.90
N SER A 122 -2.87 -4.96 5.05
CA SER A 122 -3.37 -4.13 3.97
C SER A 122 -2.35 -3.97 2.84
N LEU A 123 -2.82 -4.01 1.60
CA LEU A 123 -2.00 -3.68 0.45
C LEU A 123 -1.75 -2.17 0.40
N TYR A 124 -0.53 -1.79 0.07
CA TYR A 124 -0.10 -0.41 -0.04
C TYR A 124 0.64 -0.17 -1.35
N ASN A 125 0.15 0.78 -2.13
CA ASN A 125 0.83 1.24 -3.33
C ASN A 125 1.27 2.70 -3.13
N PRO A 126 2.56 2.96 -2.87
CA PRO A 126 3.06 4.32 -2.62
C PRO A 126 2.89 5.25 -3.82
N VAL A 127 2.91 4.73 -5.03
CA VAL A 127 2.68 5.52 -6.24
C VAL A 127 1.23 5.98 -6.33
N GLU A 128 0.30 5.08 -6.04
CA GLU A 128 -1.14 5.39 -6.07
C GLU A 128 -1.51 6.38 -4.98
N GLU A 129 -1.00 6.19 -3.76
CA GLU A 129 -1.18 7.15 -2.66
C GLU A 129 -0.64 8.54 -3.04
N TYR A 130 0.58 8.61 -3.60
CA TYR A 130 1.14 9.86 -4.07
C TYR A 130 0.25 10.50 -5.15
N LEU A 131 -0.15 9.76 -6.17
CA LEU A 131 -0.99 10.29 -7.25
C LEU A 131 -2.36 10.76 -6.76
N CYS A 132 -2.94 10.11 -5.75
CA CYS A 132 -4.17 10.56 -5.10
C CYS A 132 -3.95 11.84 -4.29
N SER A 133 -2.75 12.08 -3.77
CA SER A 133 -2.42 13.26 -2.97
C SER A 133 -2.16 14.53 -3.78
N VAL A 134 -1.78 14.41 -5.06
CA VAL A 134 -1.39 15.57 -5.90
C VAL A 134 -2.54 16.47 -6.36
N GLY A 135 -3.76 16.17 -5.99
CA GLY A 135 -4.91 17.01 -6.32
C GLY A 135 -5.23 17.07 -7.82
N ARG A 136 -6.10 18.02 -8.19
CA ARG A 136 -6.56 18.17 -9.56
C ARG A 136 -5.51 18.87 -10.43
N TRP A 137 -5.33 18.37 -11.68
CA TRP A 137 -4.42 18.99 -12.64
C TRP A 137 -4.84 20.44 -12.97
N ASP A 138 -3.87 21.36 -12.93
CA ASP A 138 -4.03 22.79 -13.18
C ASP A 138 -3.82 23.20 -14.66
N GLY A 139 -3.69 22.25 -15.58
CA GLY A 139 -3.46 22.50 -17.00
C GLY A 139 -2.01 22.75 -17.40
N LYS A 140 -1.05 22.78 -16.47
CA LYS A 140 0.35 23.08 -16.79
C LYS A 140 1.12 21.83 -17.17
N ASP A 141 1.84 21.90 -18.29
CA ASP A 141 2.72 20.82 -18.76
C ASP A 141 4.08 20.83 -18.04
N ARG A 142 4.11 20.22 -16.87
CA ARG A 142 5.32 20.09 -16.06
C ARG A 142 6.32 19.08 -16.61
N ILE A 143 5.85 18.09 -17.36
CA ILE A 143 6.72 17.03 -17.91
C ILE A 143 7.63 17.63 -18.97
N ARG A 144 7.07 18.40 -19.92
CA ARG A 144 7.90 19.08 -20.92
C ARG A 144 8.77 20.18 -20.31
N ALA A 145 8.31 20.85 -19.27
CA ALA A 145 9.13 21.78 -18.52
C ALA A 145 10.34 21.08 -17.88
N LEU A 146 10.13 19.91 -17.29
CA LEU A 146 11.20 19.09 -16.72
C LEU A 146 12.20 18.61 -17.79
N ALA A 147 11.71 18.18 -18.95
CA ALA A 147 12.56 17.80 -20.08
C ALA A 147 13.47 18.96 -20.55
N ASN A 148 12.97 20.18 -20.54
CA ASN A 148 13.72 21.38 -20.94
C ASN A 148 14.88 21.75 -20.00
N LEU A 149 14.92 21.19 -18.79
CA LEU A 149 16.04 21.38 -17.85
C LEU A 149 17.31 20.63 -18.29
N VAL A 150 17.17 19.68 -19.22
CA VAL A 150 18.31 18.93 -19.76
C VAL A 150 18.77 19.57 -21.06
N PRO A 151 19.97 20.20 -21.10
CA PRO A 151 20.54 20.69 -22.35
C PRO A 151 20.83 19.47 -23.26
N CYS A 152 20.13 19.38 -24.37
CA CYS A 152 20.22 18.22 -25.26
C CYS A 152 20.20 18.67 -26.72
N ASN A 153 21.07 18.06 -27.53
CA ASN A 153 21.16 18.34 -28.97
C ASN A 153 20.15 17.52 -29.79
N ASN A 154 19.41 16.60 -29.16
CA ASN A 154 18.37 15.84 -29.85
C ASN A 154 17.08 16.65 -29.97
N PRO A 155 16.65 17.01 -31.19
CA PRO A 155 15.44 17.83 -31.39
C PRO A 155 14.16 17.14 -30.91
N HIS A 156 14.17 15.82 -30.81
CA HIS A 156 13.03 15.02 -30.36
C HIS A 156 13.03 14.73 -28.85
N TRP A 157 14.06 15.15 -28.11
CA TRP A 157 14.23 14.85 -26.68
C TRP A 157 12.98 15.17 -25.86
N ARG A 158 12.42 16.37 -26.02
CA ARG A 158 11.28 16.85 -25.27
C ARG A 158 10.04 15.96 -25.43
N GLU A 159 9.78 15.51 -26.67
CA GLU A 159 8.62 14.66 -26.97
C GLU A 159 8.85 13.21 -26.56
N LEU A 160 10.06 12.69 -26.78
CA LEU A 160 10.44 11.34 -26.34
C LEU A 160 10.39 11.23 -24.82
N PHE A 161 10.92 12.22 -24.10
CA PHE A 161 10.87 12.28 -22.64
C PHE A 161 9.42 12.34 -22.13
N TYR A 162 8.56 13.14 -22.75
CA TYR A 162 7.15 13.23 -22.40
C TYR A 162 6.44 11.86 -22.52
N ARG A 163 6.60 11.18 -23.63
CA ARG A 163 6.01 9.86 -23.87
C ARG A 163 6.55 8.81 -22.90
N TRP A 164 7.86 8.79 -22.69
CA TRP A 164 8.49 7.90 -21.72
C TRP A 164 7.95 8.11 -20.32
N PHE A 165 7.83 9.35 -19.88
CA PHE A 165 7.35 9.69 -18.53
C PHE A 165 5.90 9.24 -18.33
N LEU A 166 5.03 9.48 -19.30
CA LEU A 166 3.64 9.00 -19.23
C LEU A 166 3.56 7.47 -19.22
N SER A 167 4.36 6.80 -20.05
CA SER A 167 4.42 5.33 -20.08
C SER A 167 4.94 4.75 -18.76
N MET A 168 5.94 5.39 -18.15
CA MET A 168 6.46 5.01 -16.83
C MET A 168 5.35 5.09 -15.76
N VAL A 169 4.61 6.20 -15.71
CA VAL A 169 3.51 6.35 -14.72
C VAL A 169 2.38 5.38 -15.00
N ALA A 170 2.03 5.14 -16.26
CA ALA A 170 1.02 4.16 -16.65
C ALA A 170 1.42 2.74 -16.20
N HIS A 171 2.69 2.38 -16.36
CA HIS A 171 3.23 1.11 -15.88
C HIS A 171 3.16 0.99 -14.34
N TRP A 172 3.53 2.02 -13.61
CA TRP A 172 3.43 2.06 -12.15
C TRP A 172 1.99 1.89 -11.64
N ARG A 173 1.02 2.37 -12.41
CA ARG A 173 -0.41 2.18 -12.11
C ARG A 173 -0.96 0.83 -12.58
N GLY A 174 -0.15 -0.01 -13.17
CA GLY A 174 -0.58 -1.30 -13.72
C GLY A 174 -1.56 -1.19 -14.88
N LEU A 175 -1.62 -0.04 -15.57
CA LEU A 175 -2.52 0.20 -16.71
C LEU A 175 -2.05 -0.53 -17.97
N ASP A 176 -0.76 -0.81 -18.08
CA ASP A 176 -0.18 -1.61 -19.16
C ASP A 176 0.45 -2.89 -18.58
N ARG A 177 -0.34 -3.96 -18.55
CA ARG A 177 0.11 -5.27 -18.07
C ARG A 177 0.74 -6.13 -19.15
N GLN A 178 0.54 -5.80 -20.44
CA GLN A 178 1.04 -6.60 -21.56
C GLN A 178 2.42 -6.14 -22.05
N HIS A 179 2.71 -4.85 -21.96
CA HIS A 179 3.94 -4.26 -22.46
C HIS A 179 4.55 -3.35 -21.40
N GLY A 180 5.52 -3.84 -20.67
CA GLY A 180 6.30 -3.00 -19.77
C GLY A 180 6.96 -1.82 -20.52
N ASN A 181 7.32 -0.76 -19.81
CA ASN A 181 8.08 0.35 -20.39
C ASN A 181 9.48 -0.15 -20.80
N SER A 182 9.62 -0.58 -22.05
CA SER A 182 10.85 -1.16 -22.61
C SER A 182 11.91 -0.11 -22.96
N THR A 183 11.61 1.18 -22.82
CA THR A 183 12.51 2.28 -23.15
C THR A 183 12.90 3.06 -21.90
N SER A 184 14.16 3.51 -21.85
CA SER A 184 14.67 4.38 -20.77
C SER A 184 15.46 5.53 -21.38
N PRO A 185 15.37 6.75 -20.83
CA PRO A 185 16.22 7.85 -21.26
C PRO A 185 17.67 7.59 -20.81
N LEU A 186 18.59 7.68 -21.74
CA LEU A 186 20.01 7.61 -21.47
C LEU A 186 20.65 9.00 -21.53
N LEU A 187 21.14 9.48 -20.39
CA LEU A 187 21.83 10.76 -20.31
C LEU A 187 23.33 10.58 -20.47
N VAL A 188 23.86 10.95 -21.63
CA VAL A 188 25.29 10.88 -21.95
C VAL A 188 25.91 12.28 -21.85
N GLY A 189 27.07 12.39 -21.20
CA GLY A 189 27.79 13.65 -21.06
C GLY A 189 28.98 13.53 -20.11
N ALA A 190 29.83 14.54 -20.06
CA ALA A 190 31.03 14.55 -19.22
C ALA A 190 30.70 14.42 -17.73
N GLN A 191 31.67 14.03 -16.93
CA GLN A 191 31.56 13.97 -15.47
C GLN A 191 31.29 15.37 -14.91
N GLY A 192 30.51 15.45 -13.84
CA GLY A 192 30.16 16.72 -13.19
C GLY A 192 28.89 17.40 -13.71
N TYR A 193 28.28 16.95 -14.81
CA TYR A 193 27.03 17.51 -15.35
C TYR A 193 25.77 17.16 -14.58
N ARG A 194 25.89 16.62 -13.34
CA ARG A 194 24.79 16.33 -12.41
C ARG A 194 23.70 15.40 -12.97
N LYS A 195 24.06 14.47 -13.87
CA LYS A 195 23.11 13.52 -14.47
C LYS A 195 22.39 12.68 -13.42
N SER A 196 23.12 12.05 -12.50
CA SER A 196 22.55 11.25 -11.41
C SER A 196 21.70 12.10 -10.47
N THR A 197 22.09 13.35 -10.21
CA THR A 197 21.29 14.28 -9.43
C THR A 197 19.94 14.55 -10.11
N TYR A 198 19.96 14.79 -11.43
CA TYR A 198 18.73 14.98 -12.20
C TYR A 198 17.82 13.75 -12.13
N CYS A 199 18.34 12.55 -12.36
CA CYS A 199 17.58 11.31 -12.26
C CYS A 199 16.92 11.14 -10.87
N ARG A 200 17.63 11.51 -9.82
CA ARG A 200 17.10 11.43 -8.46
C ARG A 200 16.02 12.46 -8.16
N ILE A 201 16.14 13.69 -8.65
CA ILE A 201 15.17 14.77 -8.37
C ILE A 201 13.92 14.70 -9.25
N ILE A 202 13.95 13.95 -10.35
CA ILE A 202 12.75 13.65 -11.17
C ILE A 202 11.68 12.97 -10.34
N LEU A 203 12.10 12.09 -9.41
CA LEU A 203 11.17 11.41 -8.51
C LEU A 203 10.74 12.35 -7.38
N PRO A 204 9.44 12.40 -7.07
CA PRO A 204 8.95 13.06 -5.88
C PRO A 204 9.67 12.51 -4.62
N PRO A 205 9.84 13.33 -3.57
CA PRO A 205 10.50 12.87 -2.34
C PRO A 205 9.92 11.57 -1.78
N GLU A 206 8.60 11.41 -1.87
CA GLU A 206 7.82 10.27 -1.38
C GLU A 206 8.13 8.96 -2.14
N LEU A 207 8.59 9.07 -3.39
CA LEU A 207 8.88 7.93 -4.26
C LEU A 207 10.38 7.67 -4.45
N ARG A 208 11.25 8.43 -3.78
CA ARG A 208 12.72 8.30 -3.93
C ARG A 208 13.30 7.03 -3.35
N PHE A 209 12.54 6.30 -2.55
CA PHE A 209 12.97 4.98 -2.06
C PHE A 209 13.18 3.96 -3.20
N GLY A 210 12.52 4.15 -4.35
CA GLY A 210 12.72 3.34 -5.55
C GLY A 210 13.96 3.71 -6.39
N TYR A 211 14.68 4.78 -6.03
CA TYR A 211 15.92 5.15 -6.72
C TYR A 211 17.09 4.31 -6.21
N THR A 212 17.73 3.60 -7.11
CA THR A 212 18.97 2.84 -6.83
C THR A 212 20.13 3.46 -7.58
N ASP A 213 21.21 3.78 -6.86
CA ASP A 213 22.49 4.23 -7.44
C ASP A 213 23.37 2.98 -7.55
N SER A 214 23.67 2.56 -8.78
CA SER A 214 24.54 1.40 -9.07
C SER A 214 25.96 1.85 -9.37
#